data_fd14053dee9c24946068319949814779
#
_entry.id   fd14053dee9c24946068319949814779
#
_cell.length_a   1.000
_cell.length_b   1.000
_cell.length_c   1.000
_cell.angle_alpha   90.00
_cell.angle_beta   90.00
_cell.angle_gamma   90.00
#
_symmetry.space_group_name_H-M   'P 1'
#
loop_
_entity.id
_entity.type
_entity.pdbx_description
1 polymer ?
#
loop_
_entity_poly.entity_id
_entity_poly.type
_entity_poly.pdbx_seq_one_letter_code
_entity_poly.pdbx_strand_id
1 'polypeptide(L)'
;MMQSVDIAIIGGGMVGLALAAAFKDSDLRIAVIEGSVPDETLNELPDVRVSALSRSSETILRKLGAWQGIEQRRAAPYYGMEVWEQDSFAKIEFDAQSMAQPDLGHIVENRVIQLALLEQVQKLENVTLFMPARCTTLAVGEQESWLTLDNGQAMTAKLVVGADGANSWLRNQMDIPLTHWDYGHHALVANVKTADPHHSIARQIFTPHGPLAFLPMSQPNMCSIVWSTEPNRAEELLVMSDEAFNKTLTSEFDARLGVCEVVGERAAFPLKMRYARDFVVERVALVGDAAHTI
;
A
#
# COMPACT_ATOMS: atom_id res chain seq x y z
N MET A 1 -35.22 1.54 7.20
CA MET A 1 -35.42 0.89 5.89
C MET A 1 -34.17 0.15 5.51
N MET A 2 -34.29 -1.06 4.97
CA MET A 2 -33.14 -1.80 4.44
C MET A 2 -32.67 -1.14 3.16
N GLN A 3 -31.36 -0.84 3.05
CA GLN A 3 -30.77 -0.21 1.88
C GLN A 3 -30.42 -1.30 0.84
N SER A 4 -30.72 -1.06 -0.42
CA SER A 4 -30.33 -1.96 -1.52
C SER A 4 -29.31 -1.25 -2.41
N VAL A 5 -28.19 -1.90 -2.67
CA VAL A 5 -27.10 -1.42 -3.54
C VAL A 5 -26.80 -2.45 -4.63
N ASP A 6 -26.14 -2.02 -5.68
CA ASP A 6 -25.68 -2.94 -6.72
C ASP A 6 -24.35 -3.61 -6.31
N ILE A 7 -23.44 -2.85 -5.70
CA ILE A 7 -22.15 -3.34 -5.23
C ILE A 7 -21.89 -2.87 -3.81
N ALA A 8 -21.53 -3.79 -2.92
CA ALA A 8 -20.98 -3.48 -1.59
C ALA A 8 -19.49 -3.80 -1.57
N ILE A 9 -18.65 -2.81 -1.28
CA ILE A 9 -17.20 -2.93 -1.18
C ILE A 9 -16.84 -2.93 0.31
N ILE A 10 -16.25 -4.01 0.78
CA ILE A 10 -15.75 -4.15 2.16
C ILE A 10 -14.27 -3.79 2.16
N GLY A 11 -13.94 -2.69 2.83
CA GLY A 11 -12.62 -2.09 2.90
C GLY A 11 -12.52 -0.75 2.16
N GLY A 12 -12.23 0.32 2.91
CA GLY A 12 -11.99 1.69 2.43
C GLY A 12 -10.50 2.03 2.32
N GLY A 13 -9.66 1.05 2.04
CA GLY A 13 -8.25 1.23 1.69
C GLY A 13 -8.08 1.73 0.25
N MET A 14 -6.83 1.86 -0.20
CA MET A 14 -6.50 2.34 -1.56
C MET A 14 -7.24 1.58 -2.65
N VAL A 15 -7.32 0.25 -2.55
CA VAL A 15 -7.94 -0.61 -3.58
C VAL A 15 -9.45 -0.46 -3.59
N GLY A 16 -10.10 -0.51 -2.41
CA GLY A 16 -11.55 -0.37 -2.31
C GLY A 16 -12.06 1.00 -2.75
N LEU A 17 -11.37 2.08 -2.35
CA LEU A 17 -11.70 3.43 -2.79
C LEU A 17 -11.43 3.64 -4.29
N ALA A 18 -10.34 3.07 -4.83
CA ALA A 18 -10.07 3.12 -6.26
C ALA A 18 -11.17 2.41 -7.08
N LEU A 19 -11.62 1.25 -6.59
CA LEU A 19 -12.74 0.53 -7.20
C LEU A 19 -14.03 1.35 -7.14
N ALA A 20 -14.37 1.95 -5.99
CA ALA A 20 -15.54 2.80 -5.85
C ALA A 20 -15.48 4.00 -6.81
N ALA A 21 -14.31 4.68 -6.90
CA ALA A 21 -14.09 5.80 -7.81
C ALA A 21 -14.18 5.40 -9.30
N ALA A 22 -13.90 4.14 -9.64
CA ALA A 22 -14.01 3.65 -11.01
C ALA A 22 -15.47 3.59 -11.51
N PHE A 23 -16.46 3.59 -10.63
CA PHE A 23 -17.87 3.62 -10.96
C PHE A 23 -18.48 5.03 -11.05
N LYS A 24 -17.65 6.08 -11.05
CA LYS A 24 -18.09 7.49 -11.07
C LYS A 24 -19.05 7.85 -12.21
N ASP A 25 -18.92 7.21 -13.37
CA ASP A 25 -19.72 7.48 -14.56
C ASP A 25 -20.79 6.40 -14.80
N SER A 26 -21.17 5.64 -13.76
CA SER A 26 -22.19 4.58 -13.84
C SER A 26 -23.42 4.91 -13.01
N ASP A 27 -24.57 4.30 -13.36
CA ASP A 27 -25.81 4.37 -12.59
C ASP A 27 -25.84 3.35 -11.43
N LEU A 28 -24.77 2.59 -11.20
CA LEU A 28 -24.69 1.60 -10.15
C LEU A 28 -24.59 2.26 -8.78
N ARG A 29 -25.39 1.80 -7.82
CA ARG A 29 -25.36 2.23 -6.43
C ARG A 29 -24.29 1.43 -5.69
N ILE A 30 -23.33 2.12 -5.12
CA ILE A 30 -22.15 1.54 -4.47
C ILE A 30 -22.24 1.84 -2.97
N ALA A 31 -21.95 0.84 -2.14
CA ALA A 31 -21.66 1.03 -0.72
C ALA A 31 -20.20 0.72 -0.47
N VAL A 32 -19.49 1.58 0.26
CA VAL A 32 -18.14 1.29 0.79
C VAL A 32 -18.26 1.19 2.31
N ILE A 33 -17.80 0.08 2.87
CA ILE A 33 -17.89 -0.23 4.30
C ILE A 33 -16.47 -0.28 4.85
N GLU A 34 -16.12 0.63 5.78
CA GLU A 34 -14.77 0.73 6.34
C GLU A 34 -14.85 0.89 7.86
N GLY A 35 -14.05 0.09 8.56
CA GLY A 35 -14.07 0.02 10.02
C GLY A 35 -13.44 1.21 10.75
N SER A 36 -12.70 2.05 10.03
CA SER A 36 -12.01 3.22 10.60
C SER A 36 -12.16 4.45 9.71
N VAL A 37 -12.23 5.62 10.31
CA VAL A 37 -12.14 6.89 9.58
C VAL A 37 -10.65 7.22 9.44
N PRO A 38 -10.12 7.38 8.22
CA PRO A 38 -8.73 7.79 8.03
C PRO A 38 -8.49 9.17 8.67
N ASP A 39 -7.38 9.31 9.37
CA ASP A 39 -6.94 10.62 9.86
C ASP A 39 -6.47 11.46 8.67
N GLU A 40 -7.11 12.60 8.46
CA GLU A 40 -6.81 13.52 7.35
C GLU A 40 -5.53 14.32 7.58
N THR A 41 -5.03 14.36 8.82
CA THR A 41 -3.84 15.12 9.18
C THR A 41 -2.58 14.39 8.70
N LEU A 42 -1.81 15.03 7.84
CA LEU A 42 -0.48 14.56 7.46
C LEU A 42 0.56 15.18 8.40
N ASN A 43 1.35 14.32 9.04
CA ASN A 43 2.46 14.76 9.88
C ASN A 43 3.57 15.40 9.02
N GLU A 44 4.45 16.18 9.66
CA GLU A 44 5.65 16.72 8.99
C GLU A 44 6.55 15.59 8.47
N LEU A 45 6.72 14.54 9.28
CA LEU A 45 7.42 13.34 8.85
C LEU A 45 6.50 12.46 8.00
N PRO A 46 7.01 11.92 6.88
CA PRO A 46 6.27 10.96 6.08
C PRO A 46 5.90 9.70 6.88
N ASP A 47 4.81 9.06 6.48
CA ASP A 47 4.46 7.72 6.97
C ASP A 47 5.54 6.71 6.53
N VAL A 48 5.81 5.70 7.37
CA VAL A 48 6.77 4.64 7.05
C VAL A 48 6.26 3.68 5.97
N ARG A 49 4.96 3.66 5.71
CA ARG A 49 4.35 2.85 4.66
C ARG A 49 4.21 3.64 3.38
N VAL A 50 5.08 3.36 2.43
CA VAL A 50 5.07 3.98 1.10
C VAL A 50 4.87 2.93 0.02
N SER A 51 4.42 3.37 -1.14
CA SER A 51 4.35 2.57 -2.36
C SER A 51 5.14 3.24 -3.47
N ALA A 52 5.89 2.43 -4.21
CA ALA A 52 6.48 2.84 -5.48
C ALA A 52 5.42 2.66 -6.58
N LEU A 53 4.77 3.74 -6.94
CA LEU A 53 3.74 3.74 -7.98
C LEU A 53 4.38 3.71 -9.36
N SER A 54 4.00 2.71 -10.16
CA SER A 54 4.37 2.66 -11.57
C SER A 54 3.60 3.70 -12.39
N ARG A 55 4.08 4.00 -13.59
CA ARG A 55 3.37 4.85 -14.58
C ARG A 55 1.95 4.33 -14.88
N SER A 56 1.76 3.02 -14.87
CA SER A 56 0.43 2.42 -15.07
C SER A 56 -0.51 2.74 -13.91
N SER A 57 -0.04 2.62 -12.67
CA SER A 57 -0.81 2.97 -11.47
C SER A 57 -1.15 4.47 -11.44
N GLU A 58 -0.19 5.34 -11.78
CA GLU A 58 -0.42 6.77 -11.92
C GLU A 58 -1.52 7.07 -12.96
N THR A 59 -1.47 6.40 -14.12
CA THR A 59 -2.48 6.56 -15.18
C THR A 59 -3.88 6.20 -14.67
N ILE A 60 -4.00 5.14 -13.88
CA ILE A 60 -5.27 4.77 -13.24
C ILE A 60 -5.72 5.88 -12.27
N LEU A 61 -4.85 6.32 -11.37
CA LEU A 61 -5.16 7.36 -10.38
C LEU A 61 -5.54 8.70 -11.03
N ARG A 62 -4.92 9.04 -12.18
CA ARG A 62 -5.32 10.20 -13.01
C ARG A 62 -6.72 10.05 -13.57
N LYS A 63 -7.08 8.90 -14.13
CA LYS A 63 -8.42 8.61 -14.64
C LYS A 63 -9.48 8.67 -13.53
N LEU A 64 -9.14 8.24 -12.33
CA LEU A 64 -10.02 8.31 -11.16
C LEU A 64 -10.13 9.73 -10.59
N GLY A 65 -9.31 10.68 -11.03
CA GLY A 65 -9.28 12.07 -10.55
C GLY A 65 -8.48 12.27 -9.27
N ALA A 66 -7.86 11.23 -8.72
CA ALA A 66 -7.16 11.29 -7.44
C ALA A 66 -5.72 11.86 -7.55
N TRP A 67 -5.11 11.84 -8.74
CA TRP A 67 -3.70 12.17 -8.90
C TRP A 67 -3.34 13.58 -8.46
N GLN A 68 -4.16 14.57 -8.80
CA GLN A 68 -3.93 15.95 -8.37
C GLN A 68 -3.91 16.08 -6.84
N GLY A 69 -4.81 15.38 -6.15
CA GLY A 69 -4.83 15.35 -4.68
C GLY A 69 -3.60 14.68 -4.08
N ILE A 70 -3.01 13.70 -4.78
CA ILE A 70 -1.74 13.07 -4.39
C ILE A 70 -0.58 14.06 -4.54
N GLU A 71 -0.46 14.71 -5.71
CA GLU A 71 0.60 15.69 -5.98
C GLU A 71 0.56 16.89 -5.01
N GLN A 72 -0.64 17.40 -4.70
CA GLN A 72 -0.82 18.51 -3.76
C GLN A 72 -0.45 18.14 -2.31
N ARG A 73 -0.53 16.88 -1.96
CA ARG A 73 -0.09 16.39 -0.65
C ARG A 73 1.41 16.12 -0.66
N ARG A 74 1.81 14.94 -1.10
CA ARG A 74 3.23 14.56 -1.23
C ARG A 74 3.37 13.43 -2.25
N ALA A 75 4.12 13.67 -3.32
CA ALA A 75 4.52 12.65 -4.28
C ALA A 75 5.97 12.93 -4.68
N ALA A 76 6.82 11.92 -4.65
CA ALA A 76 8.22 12.05 -4.99
C ALA A 76 8.51 11.29 -6.31
N PRO A 77 8.70 11.97 -7.43
CA PRO A 77 9.09 11.31 -8.67
C PRO A 77 10.51 10.76 -8.53
N TYR A 78 10.75 9.59 -9.13
CA TYR A 78 12.10 9.07 -9.28
C TYR A 78 12.42 8.86 -10.76
N TYR A 79 13.64 9.26 -11.14
CA TYR A 79 14.08 9.30 -12.53
C TYR A 79 15.07 8.19 -12.86
N GLY A 80 15.62 7.56 -11.83
CA GLY A 80 16.58 6.46 -11.98
C GLY A 80 16.36 5.38 -10.94
N MET A 81 16.89 4.21 -11.24
CA MET A 81 16.99 3.10 -10.31
C MET A 81 18.39 2.49 -10.44
N GLU A 82 19.07 2.33 -9.30
CA GLU A 82 20.38 1.68 -9.21
C GLU A 82 20.24 0.44 -8.33
N VAL A 83 20.65 -0.70 -8.86
CA VAL A 83 20.63 -1.99 -8.14
C VAL A 83 22.02 -2.62 -8.24
N TRP A 84 22.60 -3.02 -7.11
CA TRP A 84 23.91 -3.68 -7.08
C TRP A 84 23.96 -4.79 -6.04
N GLU A 85 25.00 -5.59 -6.12
CA GLU A 85 25.30 -6.66 -5.18
C GLU A 85 26.51 -6.26 -4.32
N GLN A 86 26.45 -6.47 -3.00
CA GLN A 86 27.41 -5.97 -2.02
C GLN A 86 28.86 -6.41 -2.31
N ASP A 87 29.05 -7.68 -2.60
CA ASP A 87 30.38 -8.28 -2.75
C ASP A 87 30.80 -8.49 -4.22
N SER A 88 30.17 -7.76 -5.14
CA SER A 88 30.47 -7.91 -6.56
C SER A 88 30.49 -6.57 -7.30
N PHE A 89 30.96 -6.59 -8.55
CA PHE A 89 30.87 -5.44 -9.45
C PHE A 89 29.57 -5.42 -10.26
N ALA A 90 28.65 -6.35 -9.97
CA ALA A 90 27.37 -6.43 -10.67
C ALA A 90 26.50 -5.23 -10.32
N LYS A 91 26.10 -4.47 -11.34
CA LYS A 91 25.24 -3.30 -11.21
C LYS A 91 24.26 -3.25 -12.37
N ILE A 92 23.02 -2.90 -12.08
CA ILE A 92 21.99 -2.62 -13.09
C ILE A 92 21.47 -1.21 -12.83
N GLU A 93 21.35 -0.43 -13.90
CA GLU A 93 20.82 0.93 -13.86
C GLU A 93 19.67 1.09 -14.82
N PHE A 94 18.65 1.80 -14.38
CA PHE A 94 17.52 2.24 -15.20
C PHE A 94 17.46 3.76 -15.13
N ASP A 95 17.26 4.39 -16.28
CA ASP A 95 17.13 5.83 -16.41
C ASP A 95 15.89 6.16 -17.24
N ALA A 96 15.06 7.07 -16.73
CA ALA A 96 13.82 7.46 -17.39
C ALA A 96 14.06 8.09 -18.76
N GLN A 97 15.12 8.89 -18.89
CA GLN A 97 15.46 9.56 -20.14
C GLN A 97 15.83 8.55 -21.23
N SER A 98 16.60 7.52 -20.88
CA SER A 98 16.98 6.45 -21.82
C SER A 98 15.77 5.64 -22.31
N MET A 99 14.68 5.62 -21.53
CA MET A 99 13.41 4.97 -21.85
C MET A 99 12.40 5.92 -22.49
N ALA A 100 12.78 7.16 -22.78
CA ALA A 100 11.90 8.22 -23.28
C ALA A 100 10.66 8.43 -22.39
N GLN A 101 10.83 8.30 -21.06
CA GLN A 101 9.80 8.54 -20.05
C GLN A 101 10.13 9.81 -19.26
N PRO A 102 9.12 10.57 -18.78
CA PRO A 102 9.35 11.73 -17.93
C PRO A 102 9.90 11.34 -16.54
N ASP A 103 9.56 10.17 -16.03
CA ASP A 103 10.00 9.55 -14.78
C ASP A 103 9.79 8.04 -14.86
N LEU A 104 10.31 7.28 -13.90
CA LEU A 104 10.06 5.85 -13.76
C LEU A 104 8.82 5.55 -12.90
N GLY A 105 8.36 6.53 -12.15
CA GLY A 105 7.22 6.45 -11.24
C GLY A 105 7.38 7.40 -10.06
N HIS A 106 6.57 7.19 -9.03
CA HIS A 106 6.52 8.04 -7.85
C HIS A 106 6.54 7.22 -6.56
N ILE A 107 7.30 7.67 -5.57
CA ILE A 107 7.20 7.17 -4.20
C ILE A 107 6.14 8.00 -3.49
N VAL A 108 5.10 7.34 -2.98
CA VAL A 108 3.96 7.98 -2.34
C VAL A 108 3.57 7.23 -1.07
N GLU A 109 3.27 7.96 -0.01
CA GLU A 109 2.72 7.38 1.22
C GLU A 109 1.35 6.75 0.96
N ASN A 110 1.11 5.55 1.49
CA ASN A 110 -0.16 4.85 1.30
C ASN A 110 -1.35 5.66 1.79
N ARG A 111 -1.18 6.40 2.91
CA ARG A 111 -2.19 7.31 3.44
C ARG A 111 -2.52 8.44 2.45
N VAL A 112 -1.53 9.01 1.78
CA VAL A 112 -1.74 10.08 0.78
C VAL A 112 -2.61 9.58 -0.37
N ILE A 113 -2.37 8.37 -0.86
CA ILE A 113 -3.17 7.75 -1.91
C ILE A 113 -4.60 7.52 -1.42
N GLN A 114 -4.76 6.96 -0.21
CA GLN A 114 -6.07 6.71 0.39
C GLN A 114 -6.88 7.99 0.54
N LEU A 115 -6.31 9.05 1.12
CA LEU A 115 -6.99 10.32 1.32
C LEU A 115 -7.40 10.99 0.01
N ALA A 116 -6.53 10.95 -1.01
CA ALA A 116 -6.86 11.53 -2.32
C ALA A 116 -7.99 10.76 -3.02
N LEU A 117 -8.03 9.44 -2.89
CA LEU A 117 -9.13 8.62 -3.40
C LEU A 117 -10.43 8.85 -2.61
N LEU A 118 -10.35 8.91 -1.28
CA LEU A 118 -11.51 9.19 -0.43
C LEU A 118 -12.15 10.53 -0.80
N GLU A 119 -11.36 11.57 -1.01
CA GLU A 119 -11.83 12.88 -1.46
C GLU A 119 -12.58 12.81 -2.80
N GLN A 120 -12.16 11.95 -3.73
CA GLN A 120 -12.91 11.76 -4.98
C GLN A 120 -14.22 11.00 -4.74
N VAL A 121 -14.17 9.92 -3.96
CA VAL A 121 -15.36 9.10 -3.67
C VAL A 121 -16.43 9.90 -2.93
N GLN A 122 -16.06 10.79 -2.03
CA GLN A 122 -16.98 11.68 -1.31
C GLN A 122 -17.78 12.63 -2.22
N LYS A 123 -17.30 12.89 -3.42
CA LYS A 123 -17.97 13.75 -4.43
C LYS A 123 -19.02 12.99 -5.26
N LEU A 124 -19.08 11.66 -5.15
CA LEU A 124 -19.90 10.81 -5.99
C LEU A 124 -21.29 10.59 -5.36
N GLU A 125 -22.34 10.96 -6.08
CA GLU A 125 -23.72 10.81 -5.62
C GLU A 125 -24.18 9.34 -5.57
N ASN A 126 -23.58 8.49 -6.41
CA ASN A 126 -23.89 7.07 -6.50
C ASN A 126 -23.13 6.19 -5.49
N VAL A 127 -22.26 6.78 -4.66
CA VAL A 127 -21.48 6.07 -3.63
C VAL A 127 -21.91 6.49 -2.23
N THR A 128 -22.25 5.54 -1.39
CA THR A 128 -22.53 5.76 0.04
C THR A 128 -21.38 5.19 0.87
N LEU A 129 -20.79 6.02 1.74
CA LEU A 129 -19.75 5.63 2.68
C LEU A 129 -20.36 5.23 4.03
N PHE A 130 -20.09 4.02 4.49
CA PHE A 130 -20.35 3.53 5.84
C PHE A 130 -19.03 3.50 6.60
N MET A 131 -18.70 4.59 7.27
CA MET A 131 -17.40 4.80 7.89
C MET A 131 -17.56 5.69 9.16
N PRO A 132 -17.29 5.20 10.37
CA PRO A 132 -16.83 3.84 10.67
C PRO A 132 -17.98 2.81 10.69
N ALA A 133 -17.81 1.66 10.06
CA ALA A 133 -18.71 0.53 10.15
C ALA A 133 -18.00 -0.77 9.74
N ARG A 134 -18.40 -1.90 10.32
CA ARG A 134 -17.87 -3.23 9.99
C ARG A 134 -18.99 -4.19 9.66
N CYS A 135 -18.78 -5.05 8.68
CA CYS A 135 -19.68 -6.16 8.42
C CYS A 135 -19.54 -7.20 9.54
N THR A 136 -20.68 -7.66 10.05
CA THR A 136 -20.75 -8.70 11.09
C THR A 136 -21.33 -10.01 10.55
N THR A 137 -22.24 -9.93 9.57
CA THR A 137 -22.84 -11.10 8.94
C THR A 137 -22.94 -10.91 7.43
N LEU A 138 -22.81 -12.03 6.71
CA LEU A 138 -23.07 -12.12 5.28
C LEU A 138 -23.90 -13.38 5.03
N ALA A 139 -24.99 -13.25 4.28
CA ALA A 139 -25.74 -14.37 3.72
C ALA A 139 -25.83 -14.20 2.20
N VAL A 140 -25.33 -15.14 1.45
CA VAL A 140 -25.34 -15.11 -0.02
C VAL A 140 -26.57 -15.86 -0.53
N GLY A 141 -27.41 -15.21 -1.33
CA GLY A 141 -28.57 -15.77 -1.96
C GLY A 141 -28.45 -15.83 -3.48
N GLU A 142 -29.45 -16.38 -4.14
CA GLU A 142 -29.43 -16.57 -5.61
C GLU A 142 -29.42 -15.25 -6.39
N GLN A 143 -30.05 -14.20 -5.89
CA GLN A 143 -30.19 -12.92 -6.59
C GLN A 143 -29.39 -11.80 -5.95
N GLU A 144 -29.27 -11.80 -4.62
CA GLU A 144 -28.56 -10.79 -3.85
C GLU A 144 -28.01 -11.38 -2.57
N SER A 145 -27.06 -10.67 -1.97
CA SER A 145 -26.45 -10.98 -0.68
C SER A 145 -27.00 -10.02 0.38
N TRP A 146 -27.14 -10.48 1.61
CA TRP A 146 -27.58 -9.70 2.77
C TRP A 146 -26.37 -9.46 3.69
N LEU A 147 -26.14 -8.20 4.02
CA LEU A 147 -25.08 -7.81 4.94
C LEU A 147 -25.69 -7.11 6.16
N THR A 148 -25.14 -7.39 7.33
CA THR A 148 -25.43 -6.64 8.56
C THR A 148 -24.16 -5.98 9.05
N LEU A 149 -24.29 -4.72 9.48
CA LEU A 149 -23.20 -3.95 10.04
C LEU A 149 -23.23 -3.99 11.57
N ASP A 150 -22.11 -3.67 12.22
CA ASP A 150 -21.95 -3.62 13.68
C ASP A 150 -22.83 -2.58 14.37
N ASN A 151 -23.27 -1.55 13.63
CA ASN A 151 -24.24 -0.55 14.11
C ASN A 151 -25.71 -0.97 13.94
N GLY A 152 -25.97 -2.22 13.53
CA GLY A 152 -27.32 -2.78 13.33
C GLY A 152 -27.98 -2.43 12.00
N GLN A 153 -27.33 -1.67 11.13
CA GLN A 153 -27.84 -1.42 9.79
C GLN A 153 -27.73 -2.70 8.94
N ALA A 154 -28.72 -2.89 8.06
CA ALA A 154 -28.75 -4.01 7.12
C ALA A 154 -28.89 -3.50 5.69
N MET A 155 -28.24 -4.18 4.75
CA MET A 155 -28.31 -3.88 3.33
C MET A 155 -28.32 -5.14 2.47
N THR A 156 -28.81 -5.00 1.23
CA THR A 156 -28.66 -6.02 0.20
C THR A 156 -27.72 -5.52 -0.91
N ALA A 157 -26.96 -6.43 -1.50
CA ALA A 157 -26.06 -6.14 -2.62
C ALA A 157 -26.12 -7.25 -3.67
N LYS A 158 -26.08 -6.89 -4.96
CA LYS A 158 -25.99 -7.87 -6.05
C LYS A 158 -24.60 -8.49 -6.14
N LEU A 159 -23.57 -7.72 -5.78
CA LEU A 159 -22.19 -8.14 -5.71
C LEU A 159 -21.55 -7.61 -4.43
N VAL A 160 -20.78 -8.44 -3.74
CA VAL A 160 -19.98 -8.04 -2.58
C VAL A 160 -18.50 -8.17 -2.96
N VAL A 161 -17.72 -7.10 -2.77
CA VAL A 161 -16.30 -7.09 -3.10
C VAL A 161 -15.47 -6.94 -1.84
N GLY A 162 -14.55 -7.86 -1.60
CA GLY A 162 -13.58 -7.80 -0.52
C GLY A 162 -12.32 -7.07 -0.94
N ALA A 163 -12.12 -5.89 -0.37
CA ALA A 163 -10.91 -5.08 -0.45
C ALA A 163 -10.35 -4.80 0.97
N ASP A 164 -10.59 -5.73 1.89
CA ASP A 164 -10.40 -5.62 3.34
C ASP A 164 -9.04 -6.19 3.82
N GLY A 165 -8.09 -6.28 2.90
CA GLY A 165 -6.68 -6.55 3.18
C GLY A 165 -6.34 -8.02 3.39
N ALA A 166 -5.08 -8.27 3.74
CA ALA A 166 -4.49 -9.61 3.82
C ALA A 166 -5.21 -10.56 4.79
N ASN A 167 -5.85 -10.03 5.83
CA ASN A 167 -6.64 -10.78 6.81
C ASN A 167 -8.15 -10.71 6.53
N SER A 168 -8.53 -10.63 5.26
CA SER A 168 -9.89 -10.42 4.78
C SER A 168 -10.96 -11.20 5.58
N TRP A 169 -11.88 -10.45 6.17
CA TRP A 169 -13.07 -11.00 6.79
C TRP A 169 -13.97 -11.67 5.75
N LEU A 170 -14.17 -11.00 4.59
CA LEU A 170 -15.03 -11.53 3.53
C LEU A 170 -14.53 -12.87 3.00
N ARG A 171 -13.23 -12.99 2.74
CA ARG A 171 -12.62 -14.27 2.32
C ARG A 171 -12.89 -15.38 3.33
N ASN A 172 -12.76 -15.08 4.63
CA ASN A 172 -13.02 -16.04 5.69
C ASN A 172 -14.51 -16.42 5.81
N GLN A 173 -15.42 -15.45 5.61
CA GLN A 173 -16.89 -15.72 5.61
C GLN A 173 -17.31 -16.65 4.47
N MET A 174 -16.58 -16.62 3.36
CA MET A 174 -16.86 -17.46 2.19
C MET A 174 -16.06 -18.75 2.18
N ASP A 175 -15.34 -19.07 3.25
CA ASP A 175 -14.47 -20.24 3.37
C ASP A 175 -13.51 -20.41 2.18
N ILE A 176 -13.08 -19.29 1.55
CA ILE A 176 -12.16 -19.32 0.40
C ILE A 176 -10.75 -19.67 0.90
N PRO A 177 -10.18 -20.81 0.48
CA PRO A 177 -8.89 -21.26 0.97
C PRO A 177 -7.75 -20.36 0.49
N LEU A 178 -6.71 -20.22 1.32
CA LEU A 178 -5.46 -19.57 0.99
C LEU A 178 -4.36 -20.59 0.69
N THR A 179 -3.62 -20.37 -0.37
CA THR A 179 -2.25 -20.86 -0.50
C THR A 179 -1.34 -19.78 0.09
N HIS A 180 -0.45 -20.17 0.99
CA HIS A 180 0.48 -19.23 1.61
C HIS A 180 1.89 -19.80 1.64
N TRP A 181 2.85 -18.90 1.56
CA TRP A 181 4.28 -19.21 1.67
C TRP A 181 4.95 -18.13 2.52
N ASP A 182 5.69 -18.55 3.52
CA ASP A 182 6.50 -17.65 4.33
C ASP A 182 7.90 -17.56 3.70
N TYR A 183 8.32 -16.34 3.40
CA TYR A 183 9.65 -16.11 2.83
C TYR A 183 10.77 -16.24 3.86
N GLY A 184 10.43 -16.39 5.14
CA GLY A 184 11.40 -16.45 6.24
C GLY A 184 12.09 -15.11 6.50
N HIS A 185 11.56 -14.02 5.96
CA HIS A 185 12.10 -12.66 6.10
C HIS A 185 11.04 -11.69 6.65
N HIS A 186 11.52 -10.64 7.31
CA HIS A 186 10.74 -9.47 7.67
C HIS A 186 11.23 -8.26 6.88
N ALA A 187 10.32 -7.40 6.45
CA ALA A 187 10.65 -6.08 5.93
C ALA A 187 10.68 -5.08 7.08
N LEU A 188 11.87 -4.62 7.45
CA LEU A 188 12.03 -3.47 8.33
C LEU A 188 11.90 -2.20 7.49
N VAL A 189 11.04 -1.29 7.91
CA VAL A 189 10.79 0.01 7.27
C VAL A 189 11.08 1.14 8.23
N ALA A 190 11.67 2.22 7.72
CA ALA A 190 11.92 3.44 8.45
C ALA A 190 12.12 4.61 7.48
N ASN A 191 11.98 5.83 7.98
CA ASN A 191 12.43 7.01 7.28
C ASN A 191 13.84 7.37 7.76
N VAL A 192 14.70 7.79 6.84
CA VAL A 192 16.09 8.13 7.12
C VAL A 192 16.49 9.41 6.42
N LYS A 193 17.30 10.24 7.10
CA LYS A 193 18.05 11.34 6.49
C LYS A 193 19.40 10.83 6.05
N THR A 194 19.86 11.31 4.90
CA THR A 194 21.16 10.98 4.33
C THR A 194 22.03 12.23 4.23
N ALA A 195 23.33 12.10 4.41
CA ALA A 195 24.27 13.22 4.29
C ALA A 195 24.28 13.78 2.87
N ASP A 196 24.28 12.90 1.87
CA ASP A 196 24.25 13.26 0.46
C ASP A 196 22.82 13.16 -0.09
N PRO A 197 22.43 14.02 -1.05
CA PRO A 197 21.10 13.98 -1.65
C PRO A 197 20.91 12.73 -2.52
N HIS A 198 19.71 12.19 -2.52
CA HIS A 198 19.36 10.99 -3.31
C HIS A 198 19.23 11.24 -4.82
N HIS A 199 19.16 12.49 -5.27
CA HIS A 199 18.98 12.88 -6.68
C HIS A 199 17.78 12.25 -7.38
N SER A 200 16.71 11.92 -6.64
CA SER A 200 15.52 11.22 -7.14
C SER A 200 15.85 9.88 -7.82
N ILE A 201 16.85 9.16 -7.28
CA ILE A 201 17.22 7.81 -7.72
C ILE A 201 16.85 6.83 -6.61
N ALA A 202 16.01 5.84 -6.95
CA ALA A 202 15.74 4.71 -6.09
C ALA A 202 16.96 3.76 -6.11
N ARG A 203 17.38 3.28 -4.95
CA ARG A 203 18.57 2.44 -4.82
C ARG A 203 18.27 1.16 -4.08
N GLN A 204 18.88 0.06 -4.51
CA GLN A 204 18.78 -1.22 -3.81
C GLN A 204 20.11 -1.95 -3.86
N ILE A 205 20.55 -2.39 -2.70
CA ILE A 205 21.68 -3.30 -2.55
C ILE A 205 21.17 -4.70 -2.19
N PHE A 206 21.70 -5.72 -2.85
CA PHE A 206 21.55 -7.11 -2.42
C PHE A 206 22.69 -7.46 -1.49
N THR A 207 22.36 -7.73 -0.23
CA THR A 207 23.32 -8.21 0.77
C THR A 207 23.14 -9.70 1.01
N PRO A 208 24.10 -10.41 1.63
CA PRO A 208 23.94 -11.81 2.01
C PRO A 208 22.73 -12.07 2.93
N HIS A 209 22.25 -11.04 3.63
CA HIS A 209 21.12 -11.10 4.57
C HIS A 209 19.78 -10.68 3.96
N GLY A 210 19.76 -10.25 2.70
CA GLY A 210 18.59 -9.81 1.96
C GLY A 210 18.73 -8.42 1.36
N PRO A 211 17.76 -7.98 0.57
CA PRO A 211 17.80 -6.68 -0.09
C PRO A 211 17.52 -5.52 0.88
N LEU A 212 18.25 -4.42 0.68
CA LEU A 212 18.04 -3.15 1.34
C LEU A 212 17.78 -2.07 0.28
N ALA A 213 16.59 -1.49 0.27
CA ALA A 213 16.20 -0.45 -0.66
C ALA A 213 16.12 0.92 0.03
N PHE A 214 16.53 1.96 -0.69
CA PHE A 214 16.37 3.38 -0.36
C PHE A 214 15.49 4.02 -1.41
N LEU A 215 14.30 4.44 -1.00
CA LEU A 215 13.29 5.04 -1.85
C LEU A 215 13.30 6.56 -1.64
N PRO A 216 13.56 7.36 -2.69
CA PRO A 216 13.68 8.82 -2.57
C PRO A 216 12.33 9.44 -2.21
N MET A 217 12.31 10.27 -1.17
CA MET A 217 11.15 11.03 -0.74
C MET A 217 11.18 12.45 -1.32
N SER A 218 10.18 13.28 -1.03
CA SER A 218 10.07 14.65 -1.56
C SER A 218 11.23 15.57 -1.13
N GLN A 219 11.82 15.32 0.04
CA GLN A 219 12.98 16.09 0.51
C GLN A 219 14.27 15.46 -0.04
N PRO A 220 15.23 16.25 -0.57
CA PRO A 220 16.42 15.73 -1.26
C PRO A 220 17.28 14.75 -0.46
N ASN A 221 17.28 14.89 0.86
CA ASN A 221 18.06 14.07 1.78
C ASN A 221 17.19 13.13 2.63
N MET A 222 15.95 12.86 2.22
CA MET A 222 15.03 11.95 2.92
C MET A 222 14.74 10.74 2.06
N CYS A 223 14.96 9.55 2.63
CA CYS A 223 14.56 8.28 2.01
C CYS A 223 13.65 7.49 2.94
N SER A 224 12.73 6.73 2.36
CA SER A 224 12.11 5.61 3.05
C SER A 224 12.94 4.35 2.74
N ILE A 225 13.30 3.59 3.77
CA ILE A 225 14.02 2.33 3.58
C ILE A 225 13.08 1.13 3.70
N VAL A 226 13.38 0.10 2.91
CA VAL A 226 12.79 -1.23 3.05
C VAL A 226 13.95 -2.22 3.13
N TRP A 227 14.14 -2.78 4.32
CA TRP A 227 15.22 -3.72 4.60
C TRP A 227 14.65 -5.11 4.85
N SER A 228 14.76 -5.97 3.86
CA SER A 228 14.33 -7.36 3.98
C SER A 228 15.44 -8.17 4.62
N THR A 229 15.18 -8.79 5.78
CA THR A 229 16.18 -9.56 6.52
C THR A 229 15.50 -10.67 7.33
N GLU A 230 16.30 -11.57 7.90
CA GLU A 230 15.83 -12.63 8.78
C GLU A 230 15.07 -12.07 10.00
N PRO A 231 14.07 -12.78 10.54
CA PRO A 231 13.24 -12.29 11.65
C PRO A 231 14.05 -11.85 12.88
N ASN A 232 15.02 -12.66 13.31
CA ASN A 232 15.87 -12.35 14.47
C ASN A 232 16.68 -11.06 14.22
N ARG A 233 17.19 -10.88 13.01
CA ARG A 233 17.94 -9.68 12.64
C ARG A 233 17.03 -8.46 12.60
N ALA A 234 15.83 -8.59 12.10
CA ALA A 234 14.84 -7.50 12.13
C ALA A 234 14.51 -7.07 13.56
N GLU A 235 14.31 -8.03 14.49
CA GLU A 235 14.09 -7.75 15.89
C GLU A 235 15.28 -7.02 16.53
N GLU A 236 16.51 -7.47 16.28
CA GLU A 236 17.72 -6.77 16.74
C GLU A 236 17.77 -5.33 16.24
N LEU A 237 17.53 -5.11 14.95
CA LEU A 237 17.51 -3.77 14.34
C LEU A 237 16.42 -2.86 14.91
N LEU A 238 15.28 -3.42 15.31
CA LEU A 238 14.18 -2.66 15.93
C LEU A 238 14.55 -2.12 17.31
N VAL A 239 15.30 -2.90 18.10
CA VAL A 239 15.63 -2.55 19.50
C VAL A 239 16.99 -1.85 19.64
N MET A 240 17.77 -1.74 18.56
CA MET A 240 19.03 -0.99 18.57
C MET A 240 18.80 0.48 18.95
N SER A 241 19.78 1.09 19.63
CA SER A 241 19.82 2.55 19.74
C SER A 241 19.92 3.18 18.35
N ASP A 242 19.45 4.41 18.19
CA ASP A 242 19.52 5.11 16.90
C ASP A 242 20.95 5.24 16.39
N GLU A 243 21.92 5.51 17.28
CA GLU A 243 23.34 5.57 16.93
C GLU A 243 23.86 4.24 16.36
N ALA A 244 23.55 3.11 17.00
CA ALA A 244 23.96 1.79 16.54
C ALA A 244 23.26 1.42 15.21
N PHE A 245 21.97 1.70 15.10
CA PHE A 245 21.21 1.48 13.88
C PHE A 245 21.77 2.31 12.71
N ASN A 246 22.00 3.60 12.91
CA ASN A 246 22.54 4.51 11.89
C ASN A 246 23.89 4.05 11.37
N LYS A 247 24.78 3.62 12.27
CA LYS A 247 26.10 3.07 11.89
C LYS A 247 25.94 1.78 11.09
N THR A 248 25.08 0.86 11.53
CA THR A 248 24.82 -0.41 10.83
C THR A 248 24.22 -0.13 9.45
N LEU A 249 23.20 0.70 9.37
CA LEU A 249 22.52 1.03 8.11
C LEU A 249 23.49 1.69 7.11
N THR A 250 24.31 2.63 7.56
CA THR A 250 25.31 3.31 6.73
C THR A 250 26.30 2.31 6.14
N SER A 251 26.78 1.38 6.96
CA SER A 251 27.73 0.33 6.53
C SER A 251 27.10 -0.65 5.54
N GLU A 252 25.90 -1.15 5.83
CA GLU A 252 25.20 -2.11 4.98
C GLU A 252 24.79 -1.51 3.60
N PHE A 253 24.67 -0.20 3.53
CA PHE A 253 24.38 0.52 2.28
C PHE A 253 25.64 1.05 1.57
N ASP A 254 26.82 0.53 1.88
CA ASP A 254 28.12 0.95 1.32
C ASP A 254 28.39 2.47 1.44
N ALA A 255 27.76 3.14 2.42
CA ALA A 255 27.79 4.59 2.58
C ALA A 255 27.48 5.38 1.29
N ARG A 256 26.68 4.84 0.37
CA ARG A 256 26.37 5.41 -0.96
C ARG A 256 25.75 6.81 -0.91
N LEU A 257 25.07 7.14 0.17
CA LEU A 257 24.48 8.45 0.42
C LEU A 257 25.07 9.12 1.67
N GLY A 258 26.35 8.77 1.99
CA GLY A 258 27.00 9.22 3.21
C GLY A 258 26.37 8.63 4.47
N VAL A 259 26.53 9.34 5.59
CA VAL A 259 25.96 8.91 6.88
C VAL A 259 24.42 8.94 6.82
N CYS A 260 23.80 7.88 7.30
CA CYS A 260 22.36 7.75 7.41
C CYS A 260 21.91 7.95 8.86
N GLU A 261 20.83 8.70 9.07
CA GLU A 261 20.23 8.95 10.38
C GLU A 261 18.75 8.58 10.34
N VAL A 262 18.32 7.64 11.20
CA VAL A 262 16.91 7.29 11.32
C VAL A 262 16.09 8.46 11.83
N VAL A 263 14.87 8.63 11.30
CA VAL A 263 13.96 9.70 11.67
C VAL A 263 12.58 9.09 11.97
N GLY A 264 12.14 9.23 13.21
CA GLY A 264 10.88 8.65 13.66
C GLY A 264 10.99 7.17 14.03
N GLU A 265 9.91 6.45 13.82
CA GLU A 265 9.79 5.05 14.24
C GLU A 265 10.35 4.08 13.21
N ARG A 266 10.80 2.94 13.68
CA ARG A 266 11.11 1.74 12.90
C ARG A 266 9.99 0.73 13.07
N ALA A 267 9.57 0.08 12.00
CA ALA A 267 8.58 -0.99 12.05
C ALA A 267 9.07 -2.20 11.23
N ALA A 268 8.63 -3.41 11.59
CA ALA A 268 8.94 -4.61 10.83
C ALA A 268 7.68 -5.44 10.59
N PHE A 269 7.56 -5.99 9.38
CA PHE A 269 6.43 -6.77 8.94
C PHE A 269 6.90 -8.10 8.34
N PRO A 270 6.27 -9.23 8.68
CA PRO A 270 6.61 -10.51 8.07
C PRO A 270 6.27 -10.51 6.58
N LEU A 271 7.20 -10.96 5.76
CA LEU A 271 7.00 -11.13 4.32
C LEU A 271 6.38 -12.50 4.05
N LYS A 272 5.15 -12.50 3.55
CA LYS A 272 4.38 -13.71 3.27
C LYS A 272 3.66 -13.57 1.95
N MET A 273 3.89 -14.50 1.04
CA MET A 273 2.99 -14.67 -0.09
C MET A 273 1.69 -15.29 0.38
N ARG A 274 0.57 -14.71 -0.02
CA ARG A 274 -0.78 -15.25 0.19
C ARG A 274 -1.55 -15.15 -1.11
N TYR A 275 -2.24 -16.21 -1.46
CA TYR A 275 -3.02 -16.27 -2.69
C TYR A 275 -4.32 -17.03 -2.42
N ALA A 276 -5.46 -16.36 -2.58
CA ALA A 276 -6.76 -17.00 -2.51
C ALA A 276 -6.92 -17.95 -3.69
N ARG A 277 -7.40 -19.19 -3.45
CA ARG A 277 -7.57 -20.17 -4.53
C ARG A 277 -8.61 -19.75 -5.55
N ASP A 278 -9.64 -19.04 -5.09
CA ASP A 278 -10.69 -18.47 -5.93
C ASP A 278 -10.82 -16.98 -5.64
N PHE A 279 -10.78 -16.15 -6.67
CA PHE A 279 -11.00 -14.70 -6.55
C PHE A 279 -12.46 -14.32 -6.67
N VAL A 280 -13.26 -15.23 -7.22
CA VAL A 280 -14.69 -15.04 -7.42
C VAL A 280 -15.42 -16.31 -7.03
N VAL A 281 -16.37 -16.20 -6.11
CA VAL A 281 -17.24 -17.28 -5.67
C VAL A 281 -18.66 -16.71 -5.58
N GLU A 282 -19.62 -17.30 -6.30
CA GLU A 282 -21.00 -16.83 -6.33
C GLU A 282 -21.11 -15.32 -6.62
N ARG A 283 -21.58 -14.55 -5.64
CA ARG A 283 -21.76 -13.09 -5.70
C ARG A 283 -20.66 -12.33 -4.94
N VAL A 284 -19.54 -12.97 -4.73
CA VAL A 284 -18.42 -12.39 -4.00
C VAL A 284 -17.19 -12.35 -4.90
N ALA A 285 -16.46 -11.24 -4.89
CA ALA A 285 -15.17 -11.08 -5.54
C ALA A 285 -14.15 -10.55 -4.54
N LEU A 286 -12.89 -10.98 -4.64
CA LEU A 286 -11.77 -10.50 -3.84
C LEU A 286 -10.82 -9.68 -4.71
N VAL A 287 -10.32 -8.57 -4.17
CA VAL A 287 -9.35 -7.68 -4.85
C VAL A 287 -8.24 -7.25 -3.89
N GLY A 288 -7.10 -6.84 -4.43
CA GLY A 288 -5.96 -6.41 -3.62
C GLY A 288 -5.46 -7.51 -2.68
N ASP A 289 -5.01 -7.12 -1.49
CA ASP A 289 -4.45 -8.06 -0.49
C ASP A 289 -5.47 -9.08 0.02
N ALA A 290 -6.78 -8.85 -0.13
CA ALA A 290 -7.79 -9.84 0.17
C ALA A 290 -7.72 -11.05 -0.78
N ALA A 291 -7.35 -10.80 -2.04
CA ALA A 291 -7.15 -11.81 -3.07
C ALA A 291 -5.73 -12.38 -3.04
N HIS A 292 -4.71 -11.52 -3.03
CA HIS A 292 -3.31 -11.94 -3.01
C HIS A 292 -2.39 -10.89 -2.38
N THR A 293 -1.38 -11.34 -1.68
CA THR A 293 -0.26 -10.54 -1.15
C THR A 293 1.05 -11.18 -1.63
N ILE A 294 2.01 -10.37 -2.04
CA ILE A 294 3.31 -10.83 -2.53
C ILE A 294 4.39 -10.42 -1.54
#